data_97465b509d4fa73d2daff432f5f5cdb6
#
_entry.id   97465b509d4fa73d2daff432f5f5cdb6
#
_cell.length_a   1.000
_cell.length_b   1.000
_cell.length_c   1.000
_cell.angle_alpha   90.00
_cell.angle_beta   90.00
_cell.angle_gamma   90.00
#
_symmetry.space_group_name_H-M   'P 1'
#
loop_
_entity.id
_entity.type
_entity.pdbx_description
1 polymer ?
#
loop_
_entity_poly.entity_id
_entity_poly.type
_entity_poly.pdbx_seq_one_letter_code
_entity_poly.pdbx_strand_id
1 'polypeptide(L)'
;MFMRTFLCLVFVLFLSCSNGTEITQNSYKYQLLNDTAEDISISYFNEDKLEFKLIASEMSQGSNENIFQYGIEVYVFNVKLDTILTIKSDYAFQNKIDDVFEAKKNVILTNNKNEQLMTEHLVWNTKSKTIYTEELVTIKTDSQIIMGYGFETDENFESYTLSNLTGKIYL
;
A
#
# COMPACT_ATOMS: atom_id res chain seq x y z
N MET A 1 -21.58 -50.70 -63.09
CA MET A 1 -20.58 -49.63 -63.29
C MET A 1 -20.87 -48.43 -62.42
N PHE A 2 -22.12 -48.09 -62.13
CA PHE A 2 -22.48 -46.95 -61.31
C PHE A 2 -22.18 -47.06 -59.80
N MET A 3 -22.16 -48.25 -59.24
CA MET A 3 -21.96 -48.50 -57.83
C MET A 3 -20.48 -48.29 -57.39
N ARG A 4 -19.50 -48.48 -58.28
CA ARG A 4 -18.06 -48.26 -58.03
C ARG A 4 -17.71 -46.77 -58.06
N THR A 5 -18.35 -45.98 -58.88
CA THR A 5 -18.15 -44.54 -58.98
C THR A 5 -18.77 -43.77 -57.80
N PHE A 6 -19.91 -44.27 -57.28
CA PHE A 6 -20.54 -43.70 -56.07
C PHE A 6 -19.70 -43.94 -54.81
N LEU A 7 -19.03 -45.09 -54.67
CA LEU A 7 -18.16 -45.39 -53.54
C LEU A 7 -16.93 -44.49 -53.50
N CYS A 8 -16.33 -44.15 -54.67
CA CYS A 8 -15.23 -43.23 -54.75
C CYS A 8 -15.63 -41.78 -54.39
N LEU A 9 -16.85 -41.37 -54.74
CA LEU A 9 -17.35 -40.01 -54.43
C LEU A 9 -17.56 -39.82 -52.94
N VAL A 10 -18.00 -40.83 -52.18
CA VAL A 10 -18.22 -40.81 -50.74
C VAL A 10 -16.86 -40.77 -49.99
N PHE A 11 -15.80 -41.38 -50.53
CA PHE A 11 -14.50 -41.39 -49.89
C PHE A 11 -13.77 -40.05 -49.95
N VAL A 12 -14.01 -39.24 -50.95
CA VAL A 12 -13.42 -37.89 -51.09
C VAL A 12 -13.97 -36.90 -50.07
N LEU A 13 -15.20 -37.12 -49.55
CA LEU A 13 -15.81 -36.24 -48.56
C LEU A 13 -15.18 -36.38 -47.15
N PHE A 14 -14.42 -37.41 -46.87
CA PHE A 14 -13.74 -37.62 -45.57
C PHE A 14 -12.35 -37.00 -45.46
N LEU A 15 -11.83 -36.40 -46.54
CA LEU A 15 -10.52 -35.73 -46.49
C LEU A 15 -10.57 -34.24 -46.17
N SER A 16 -11.72 -33.71 -45.88
CA SER A 16 -11.90 -32.30 -45.51
C SER A 16 -12.02 -32.22 -43.99
N CYS A 17 -10.96 -32.54 -43.27
CA CYS A 17 -10.85 -32.17 -41.88
C CYS A 17 -9.38 -32.19 -41.47
N SER A 18 -8.83 -31.03 -41.28
CA SER A 18 -8.01 -30.54 -40.18
C SER A 18 -7.15 -29.37 -40.64
N ASN A 19 -7.77 -28.23 -40.82
CA ASN A 19 -7.03 -27.06 -40.43
C ASN A 19 -7.23 -26.94 -38.91
N GLY A 20 -6.43 -27.71 -38.18
CA GLY A 20 -6.18 -27.34 -36.79
C GLY A 20 -5.56 -25.96 -36.83
N THR A 21 -6.39 -24.94 -36.55
CA THR A 21 -5.88 -23.68 -36.04
C THR A 21 -5.06 -24.07 -34.82
N GLU A 22 -3.72 -24.07 -34.98
CA GLU A 22 -2.86 -23.93 -33.82
C GLU A 22 -3.38 -22.68 -33.10
N ILE A 23 -4.09 -22.92 -32.01
CA ILE A 23 -4.25 -21.91 -30.99
C ILE A 23 -2.83 -21.69 -30.50
N THR A 24 -2.10 -20.79 -31.18
CA THR A 24 -0.97 -20.14 -30.55
C THR A 24 -1.54 -19.64 -29.25
N GLN A 25 -1.24 -20.34 -28.16
CA GLN A 25 -1.29 -19.77 -26.84
C GLN A 25 -0.33 -18.58 -26.89
N ASN A 26 -0.82 -17.46 -27.40
CA ASN A 26 -0.34 -16.21 -26.96
C ASN A 26 -0.54 -16.27 -25.44
N SER A 27 0.50 -16.72 -24.76
CA SER A 27 0.69 -16.35 -23.38
C SER A 27 0.66 -14.81 -23.42
N TYR A 28 -0.53 -14.26 -23.26
CA TYR A 28 -0.66 -12.90 -22.79
C TYR A 28 0.13 -12.94 -21.49
N LYS A 29 1.40 -12.60 -21.58
CA LYS A 29 2.15 -12.11 -20.46
C LYS A 29 1.27 -10.95 -20.04
N TYR A 30 0.38 -11.19 -19.05
CA TYR A 30 -0.24 -10.15 -18.30
C TYR A 30 0.94 -9.42 -17.68
N GLN A 31 1.48 -8.49 -18.44
CA GLN A 31 2.21 -7.40 -17.88
C GLN A 31 1.15 -6.82 -16.95
N LEU A 32 1.31 -7.05 -15.66
CA LEU A 32 0.52 -6.39 -14.64
C LEU A 32 0.74 -4.90 -14.93
N LEU A 33 -0.14 -4.33 -15.74
CA LEU A 33 -0.27 -2.91 -15.89
C LEU A 33 -0.70 -2.52 -14.49
N ASN A 34 0.22 -2.00 -13.69
CA ASN A 34 -0.14 -1.34 -12.46
C ASN A 34 -1.03 -0.18 -12.89
N ASP A 35 -2.31 -0.29 -12.58
CA ASP A 35 -3.23 0.80 -12.81
C ASP A 35 -2.73 1.99 -12.00
N THR A 36 -2.50 3.11 -12.66
CA THR A 36 -2.04 4.35 -12.02
C THR A 36 -3.22 5.31 -11.91
N ALA A 37 -3.40 5.90 -10.75
CA ALA A 37 -4.38 6.95 -10.49
C ALA A 37 -3.68 8.18 -9.90
N GLU A 38 -4.15 9.38 -10.29
CA GLU A 38 -3.65 10.66 -9.80
C GLU A 38 -4.69 11.35 -8.91
N ASP A 39 -4.23 12.25 -8.02
CA ASP A 39 -5.06 13.07 -7.12
C ASP A 39 -6.09 12.24 -6.33
N ILE A 40 -5.61 11.18 -5.68
CA ILE A 40 -6.47 10.21 -5.02
C ILE A 40 -6.81 10.60 -3.58
N SER A 41 -8.03 10.22 -3.19
CA SER A 41 -8.50 10.27 -1.80
C SER A 41 -9.21 8.98 -1.47
N ILE A 42 -8.67 8.19 -0.54
CA ILE A 42 -9.19 6.90 -0.13
C ILE A 42 -9.61 6.96 1.33
N SER A 43 -10.83 6.53 1.63
CA SER A 43 -11.33 6.42 3.01
C SER A 43 -11.49 4.96 3.38
N TYR A 44 -10.94 4.57 4.52
CA TYR A 44 -11.01 3.21 5.05
C TYR A 44 -12.00 3.15 6.20
N PHE A 45 -12.94 2.22 6.08
CA PHE A 45 -13.97 1.99 7.08
C PHE A 45 -13.85 0.58 7.66
N ASN A 46 -14.06 0.47 8.95
CA ASN A 46 -14.20 -0.79 9.65
C ASN A 46 -15.52 -0.76 10.43
N GLU A 47 -16.44 -1.71 10.16
CA GLU A 47 -17.77 -1.76 10.77
C GLU A 47 -18.50 -0.39 10.72
N ASP A 48 -18.54 0.23 9.53
CA ASP A 48 -19.15 1.55 9.27
C ASP A 48 -18.48 2.75 9.99
N LYS A 49 -17.33 2.55 10.64
CA LYS A 49 -16.55 3.62 11.26
C LYS A 49 -15.38 3.99 10.37
N LEU A 50 -15.23 5.28 10.08
CA LEU A 50 -14.05 5.79 9.40
C LEU A 50 -12.84 5.63 10.33
N GLU A 51 -11.89 4.76 9.95
CA GLU A 51 -10.64 4.59 10.69
C GLU A 51 -9.56 5.55 10.22
N PHE A 52 -9.35 5.64 8.90
CA PHE A 52 -8.39 6.59 8.36
C PHE A 52 -8.74 7.03 6.93
N LYS A 53 -8.20 8.16 6.55
CA LYS A 53 -8.27 8.73 5.21
C LYS A 53 -6.86 8.96 4.68
N LEU A 54 -6.63 8.54 3.45
CA LEU A 54 -5.38 8.69 2.74
C LEU A 54 -5.59 9.64 1.56
N ILE A 55 -4.67 10.58 1.38
CA ILE A 55 -4.61 11.47 0.23
C ILE A 55 -3.21 11.31 -0.38
N ALA A 56 -3.12 11.13 -1.70
CA ALA A 56 -1.84 11.02 -2.39
C ALA A 56 -1.92 11.61 -3.80
N SER A 57 -0.78 12.12 -4.27
CA SER A 57 -0.68 12.67 -5.62
C SER A 57 -0.78 11.61 -6.70
N GLU A 58 -0.17 10.44 -6.46
CA GLU A 58 -0.17 9.31 -7.39
C GLU A 58 -0.19 7.97 -6.65
N MET A 59 -0.94 7.02 -7.18
CA MET A 59 -0.97 5.62 -6.72
C MET A 59 -0.83 4.68 -7.90
N SER A 60 0.10 3.74 -7.80
CA SER A 60 0.15 2.54 -8.64
C SER A 60 -0.44 1.37 -7.91
N GLN A 61 -1.48 0.74 -8.45
CA GLN A 61 -2.18 -0.37 -7.85
C GLN A 61 -1.70 -1.71 -8.40
N GLY A 62 -1.11 -2.55 -7.55
CA GLY A 62 -0.80 -3.94 -7.83
C GLY A 62 -1.81 -4.91 -7.19
N SER A 63 -1.66 -6.21 -7.46
CA SER A 63 -2.55 -7.26 -6.91
C SER A 63 -2.54 -7.31 -5.39
N ASN A 64 -1.35 -7.27 -4.78
CA ASN A 64 -1.14 -7.44 -3.34
C ASN A 64 -0.61 -6.17 -2.66
N GLU A 65 -0.37 -5.12 -3.44
CA GLU A 65 0.29 -3.91 -2.97
C GLU A 65 -0.28 -2.66 -3.63
N ASN A 66 -0.16 -1.54 -2.95
CA ASN A 66 -0.31 -0.21 -3.51
C ASN A 66 0.97 0.57 -3.25
N ILE A 67 1.43 1.32 -4.24
CA ILE A 67 2.57 2.21 -4.14
C ILE A 67 2.08 3.64 -4.31
N PHE A 68 2.45 4.52 -3.40
CA PHE A 68 2.09 5.94 -3.41
C PHE A 68 3.35 6.78 -3.62
N GLN A 69 3.30 7.74 -4.53
CA GLN A 69 4.43 8.56 -4.94
C GLN A 69 4.08 10.05 -4.92
N TYR A 70 5.12 10.89 -4.86
CA TYR A 70 5.02 12.35 -4.93
C TYR A 70 4.20 13.00 -3.80
N GLY A 71 4.28 12.41 -2.63
CA GLY A 71 3.63 12.92 -1.43
C GLY A 71 2.36 12.16 -1.06
N ILE A 72 2.27 11.87 0.22
CA ILE A 72 1.13 11.19 0.82
C ILE A 72 0.82 11.79 2.19
N GLU A 73 -0.46 11.90 2.50
CA GLU A 73 -0.98 12.26 3.82
C GLU A 73 -2.00 11.23 4.28
N VAL A 74 -1.83 10.72 5.49
CA VAL A 74 -2.78 9.82 6.14
C VAL A 74 -3.30 10.48 7.40
N TYR A 75 -4.62 10.50 7.56
CA TYR A 75 -5.32 11.03 8.74
C TYR A 75 -6.01 9.88 9.45
N VAL A 76 -5.66 9.62 10.69
CA VAL A 76 -6.28 8.59 11.53
C VAL A 76 -7.30 9.25 12.45
N PHE A 77 -8.48 8.65 12.60
CA PHE A 77 -9.60 9.21 13.31
C PHE A 77 -9.97 8.39 14.55
N ASN A 78 -10.46 9.07 15.56
CA ASN A 78 -11.15 8.42 16.69
C ASN A 78 -12.63 8.18 16.36
N VAL A 79 -13.35 7.57 17.28
CA VAL A 79 -14.80 7.30 17.14
C VAL A 79 -15.69 8.57 17.04
N LYS A 80 -15.16 9.73 17.38
CA LYS A 80 -15.84 11.02 17.26
C LYS A 80 -15.51 11.75 15.96
N LEU A 81 -14.72 11.13 15.09
CA LEU A 81 -14.16 11.68 13.85
C LEU A 81 -13.18 12.86 14.07
N ASP A 82 -12.58 12.96 15.25
CA ASP A 82 -11.45 13.85 15.45
C ASP A 82 -10.19 13.19 14.90
N THR A 83 -9.35 13.94 14.20
CA THR A 83 -8.03 13.47 13.78
C THR A 83 -7.14 13.31 15.00
N ILE A 84 -6.68 12.09 15.27
CA ILE A 84 -5.77 11.79 16.38
C ILE A 84 -4.32 11.68 15.95
N LEU A 85 -4.09 11.35 14.68
CA LEU A 85 -2.76 11.17 14.12
C LEU A 85 -2.74 11.57 12.65
N THR A 86 -1.64 12.17 12.21
CA THR A 86 -1.35 12.44 10.80
C THR A 86 0.03 11.88 10.45
N ILE A 87 0.13 11.15 9.33
CA ILE A 87 1.40 10.67 8.78
C ILE A 87 1.58 11.35 7.42
N LYS A 88 2.74 11.96 7.19
CA LYS A 88 3.15 12.52 5.89
C LYS A 88 4.46 11.91 5.45
N SER A 89 4.63 11.67 4.16
CA SER A 89 5.89 11.22 3.56
C SER A 89 5.92 11.48 2.06
N ASP A 90 7.09 11.39 1.45
CA ASP A 90 7.23 11.53 -0.01
C ASP A 90 6.80 10.25 -0.75
N TYR A 91 6.91 9.11 -0.09
CA TYR A 91 6.63 7.79 -0.65
C TYR A 91 6.01 6.89 0.38
N ALA A 92 5.09 6.03 -0.04
CA ALA A 92 4.55 4.98 0.80
C ALA A 92 4.25 3.70 0.01
N PHE A 93 4.24 2.61 0.75
CA PHE A 93 3.93 1.27 0.28
C PHE A 93 2.89 0.65 1.21
N GLN A 94 1.84 0.07 0.64
CA GLN A 94 0.83 -0.67 1.38
C GLN A 94 0.86 -2.14 0.97
N ASN A 95 1.14 -3.04 1.89
CA ASN A 95 0.94 -4.47 1.73
C ASN A 95 -0.49 -4.82 2.15
N LYS A 96 -1.31 -5.26 1.19
CA LYS A 96 -2.72 -5.61 1.43
C LYS A 96 -2.90 -6.98 2.12
N ILE A 97 -1.87 -7.82 2.10
CA ILE A 97 -1.92 -9.17 2.70
C ILE A 97 -1.69 -9.08 4.20
N ASP A 98 -0.71 -8.28 4.61
CA ASP A 98 -0.23 -8.22 5.99
C ASP A 98 -0.81 -7.03 6.77
N ASP A 99 -1.66 -6.20 6.14
CA ASP A 99 -2.21 -4.96 6.71
C ASP A 99 -1.12 -3.99 7.17
N VAL A 100 0.01 -3.94 6.42
CA VAL A 100 1.16 -3.10 6.71
C VAL A 100 1.22 -1.94 5.75
N PHE A 101 1.42 -0.75 6.31
CA PHE A 101 1.68 0.50 5.61
C PHE A 101 3.08 1.00 5.98
N GLU A 102 3.93 1.21 4.97
CA GLU A 102 5.28 1.74 5.15
C GLU A 102 5.38 3.13 4.53
N ALA A 103 5.69 4.13 5.35
CA ALA A 103 6.01 5.48 4.92
C ALA A 103 7.53 5.65 4.80
N LYS A 104 8.00 6.26 3.72
CA LYS A 104 9.43 6.41 3.42
C LYS A 104 9.74 7.80 2.90
N LYS A 105 10.92 8.29 3.27
CA LYS A 105 11.47 9.61 2.91
C LYS A 105 10.67 10.76 3.53
N ASN A 106 11.38 11.59 4.28
CA ASN A 106 10.82 12.77 4.94
C ASN A 106 9.53 12.47 5.74
N VAL A 107 9.54 11.36 6.50
CA VAL A 107 8.36 10.94 7.26
C VAL A 107 8.15 11.86 8.45
N ILE A 108 6.93 12.39 8.58
CA ILE A 108 6.48 13.19 9.72
C ILE A 108 5.22 12.57 10.28
N LEU A 109 5.28 12.12 11.52
CA LEU A 109 4.14 11.70 12.32
C LEU A 109 3.75 12.83 13.27
N THR A 110 2.48 13.22 13.32
CA THR A 110 1.99 14.30 14.19
C THR A 110 0.76 13.84 14.95
N ASN A 111 0.76 13.96 16.27
CA ASN A 111 -0.40 13.64 17.10
C ASN A 111 -1.34 14.87 17.31
N ASN A 112 -2.44 14.66 18.02
CA ASN A 112 -3.43 15.68 18.31
C ASN A 112 -2.94 16.79 19.28
N LYS A 113 -1.74 16.62 19.88
CA LYS A 113 -1.05 17.63 20.71
C LYS A 113 -0.01 18.44 19.94
N ASN A 114 0.08 18.24 18.60
CA ASN A 114 1.10 18.80 17.71
C ASN A 114 2.54 18.33 18.05
N GLU A 115 2.71 17.24 18.79
CA GLU A 115 3.99 16.61 18.94
C GLU A 115 4.35 15.90 17.64
N GLN A 116 5.61 16.02 17.22
CA GLN A 116 6.06 15.52 15.92
C GLN A 116 7.19 14.53 16.09
N LEU A 117 7.11 13.42 15.34
CA LEU A 117 8.22 12.54 15.10
C LEU A 117 8.65 12.69 13.63
N MET A 118 9.95 12.82 13.40
CA MET A 118 10.57 12.88 12.08
C MET A 118 11.52 11.70 11.92
N THR A 119 11.45 10.99 10.79
CA THR A 119 12.30 9.85 10.44
C THR A 119 12.35 9.65 8.93
N GLU A 120 13.19 8.74 8.44
CA GLU A 120 13.26 8.36 7.03
C GLU A 120 12.38 7.15 6.67
N HIS A 121 11.99 6.36 7.67
CA HIS A 121 11.15 5.18 7.49
C HIS A 121 10.25 4.98 8.70
N LEU A 122 8.99 4.61 8.46
CA LEU A 122 8.00 4.31 9.49
C LEU A 122 7.12 3.16 9.00
N VAL A 123 6.87 2.21 9.87
CA VAL A 123 5.95 1.09 9.61
C VAL A 123 4.73 1.24 10.50
N TRP A 124 3.56 1.16 9.90
CA TRP A 124 2.30 1.11 10.59
C TRP A 124 1.57 -0.20 10.27
N ASN A 125 1.38 -1.04 11.26
CA ASN A 125 0.51 -2.21 11.16
C ASN A 125 -0.91 -1.80 11.56
N THR A 126 -1.79 -1.69 10.57
CA THR A 126 -3.16 -1.19 10.78
C THR A 126 -4.02 -2.16 11.58
N LYS A 127 -3.70 -3.46 11.56
CA LYS A 127 -4.43 -4.49 12.32
C LYS A 127 -4.07 -4.51 13.81
N SER A 128 -2.78 -4.47 14.15
CA SER A 128 -2.32 -4.40 15.54
C SER A 128 -2.37 -2.98 16.09
N LYS A 129 -2.57 -1.97 15.25
CA LYS A 129 -2.56 -0.54 15.58
C LYS A 129 -1.23 -0.07 16.18
N THR A 130 -0.14 -0.68 15.72
CA THR A 130 1.22 -0.40 16.18
C THR A 130 2.00 0.35 15.11
N ILE A 131 2.71 1.39 15.52
CA ILE A 131 3.57 2.22 14.67
C ILE A 131 5.00 2.10 15.19
N TYR A 132 5.95 1.76 14.32
CA TYR A 132 7.33 1.56 14.74
C TYR A 132 8.35 1.89 13.64
N THR A 133 9.60 2.09 14.06
CA THR A 133 10.76 2.19 13.18
C THR A 133 12.04 1.84 13.93
N GLU A 134 12.99 1.23 13.23
CA GLU A 134 14.36 0.98 13.72
C GLU A 134 15.32 2.12 13.36
N GLU A 135 14.88 3.05 12.50
CA GLU A 135 15.67 4.18 12.06
C GLU A 135 15.83 5.26 13.14
N LEU A 136 16.74 6.21 12.90
CA LEU A 136 16.87 7.39 13.73
C LEU A 136 15.57 8.19 13.71
N VAL A 137 15.06 8.52 14.88
CA VAL A 137 13.93 9.44 15.05
C VAL A 137 14.35 10.70 15.76
N THR A 138 13.70 11.80 15.41
CA THR A 138 13.71 13.06 16.15
C THR A 138 12.28 13.37 16.59
N ILE A 139 12.02 13.37 17.90
CA ILE A 139 10.72 13.68 18.48
C ILE A 139 10.77 15.09 19.06
N LYS A 140 9.89 15.95 18.57
CA LYS A 140 9.73 17.33 19.03
C LYS A 140 8.41 17.50 19.78
N THR A 141 8.49 17.96 21.01
CA THR A 141 7.34 18.37 21.82
C THR A 141 7.45 19.87 22.15
N ASP A 142 6.50 20.44 22.87
CA ASP A 142 6.54 21.84 23.32
C ASP A 142 7.74 22.16 24.22
N SER A 143 8.28 21.18 24.94
CA SER A 143 9.30 21.38 25.97
C SER A 143 10.65 20.73 25.67
N GLN A 144 10.76 19.89 24.68
CA GLN A 144 11.97 19.12 24.45
C GLN A 144 12.07 18.55 23.02
N ILE A 145 13.30 18.27 22.62
CA ILE A 145 13.64 17.48 21.44
C ILE A 145 14.36 16.23 21.92
N ILE A 146 13.91 15.07 21.50
CA ILE A 146 14.47 13.76 21.84
C ILE A 146 14.92 13.08 20.55
N MET A 147 16.11 12.47 20.55
CA MET A 147 16.63 11.70 19.42
C MET A 147 16.99 10.28 19.88
N GLY A 148 16.70 9.30 19.04
CA GLY A 148 17.00 7.90 19.37
C GLY A 148 16.65 6.95 18.23
N TYR A 149 16.82 5.66 18.50
CA TYR A 149 16.49 4.56 17.58
C TYR A 149 15.50 3.58 18.22
N GLY A 150 14.85 2.76 17.42
CA GLY A 150 13.95 1.72 17.88
C GLY A 150 12.70 2.30 18.52
N PHE A 151 12.00 3.17 17.78
CA PHE A 151 10.76 3.80 18.21
C PHE A 151 9.57 2.85 18.03
N GLU A 152 8.69 2.82 19.02
CA GLU A 152 7.40 2.10 18.95
C GLU A 152 6.33 2.87 19.73
N THR A 153 5.12 2.95 19.17
CA THR A 153 3.92 3.57 19.75
C THR A 153 2.64 2.92 19.22
N ASP A 154 1.50 3.28 19.80
CA ASP A 154 0.17 3.03 19.24
C ASP A 154 -0.30 4.20 18.34
N GLU A 155 -1.50 4.09 17.76
CA GLU A 155 -2.09 5.12 16.90
C GLU A 155 -2.39 6.45 17.61
N ASN A 156 -2.42 6.49 18.95
CA ASN A 156 -2.66 7.73 19.69
C ASN A 156 -1.38 8.56 19.85
N PHE A 157 -0.20 7.93 19.75
CA PHE A 157 1.10 8.56 19.97
C PHE A 157 1.14 9.38 21.28
N GLU A 158 0.49 8.87 22.33
CA GLU A 158 0.52 9.50 23.66
C GLU A 158 1.68 8.99 24.53
N SER A 159 2.06 7.75 24.32
CA SER A 159 3.20 7.10 24.95
C SER A 159 4.02 6.35 23.89
N TYR A 160 5.33 6.35 24.03
CA TYR A 160 6.24 5.67 23.12
C TYR A 160 7.43 5.09 23.86
N THR A 161 8.09 4.13 23.24
CA THR A 161 9.36 3.58 23.67
C THR A 161 10.46 3.96 22.68
N LEU A 162 11.66 4.17 23.19
CA LEU A 162 12.90 4.28 22.40
C LEU A 162 13.87 3.25 22.95
N SER A 163 14.36 2.35 22.10
CA SER A 163 15.33 1.32 22.52
C SER A 163 16.71 1.90 22.77
N ASN A 164 17.09 2.96 22.07
CA ASN A 164 18.39 3.60 22.17
C ASN A 164 18.27 5.14 22.08
N LEU A 165 18.28 5.79 23.24
CA LEU A 165 18.28 7.25 23.34
C LEU A 165 19.69 7.80 23.00
N THR A 166 19.78 8.71 22.02
CA THR A 166 21.04 9.32 21.57
C THR A 166 21.19 10.78 21.96
N GLY A 167 20.10 11.49 22.19
CA GLY A 167 20.12 12.89 22.58
C GLY A 167 18.83 13.38 23.18
N LYS A 168 18.91 14.40 24.05
CA LYS A 168 17.79 15.12 24.63
C LYS A 168 18.15 16.59 24.85
N ILE A 169 17.30 17.49 24.33
CA ILE A 169 17.46 18.93 24.45
C ILE A 169 16.17 19.49 25.05
N TYR A 170 16.28 20.32 26.06
CA TYR A 170 15.15 21.08 26.64
C TYR A 170 15.04 22.44 25.93
N LEU A 171 13.82 22.84 25.58
CA LEU A 171 13.49 24.09 24.88
C LEU A 171 13.15 25.22 25.86
#